data_bf798d7c2988a6acf7c7af71ee0b00cb
#
_entry.id   bf798d7c2988a6acf7c7af71ee0b00cb
#
_cell.length_a   1.000
_cell.length_b   1.000
_cell.length_c   1.000
_cell.angle_alpha   90.00
_cell.angle_beta   90.00
_cell.angle_gamma   90.00
#
_symmetry.space_group_name_H-M   'P 1'
#
loop_
_entity.id
_entity.type
_entity.pdbx_description
1 polymer ?
#
loop_
_entity_poly.entity_id
_entity_poly.type
_entity_poly.pdbx_seq_one_letter_code
_entity_poly.pdbx_strand_id
1 'polypeptide(L)'
;MQPAKWPKVLPPLTPEQTRTSDAFMKLWLEQLPRRFRLIETFNHNFPVKHSHPGFRTTIEIGAGLGEHILYEKLTPEQEGNYYAVELRETMASEIRNRFPNVKVITGDCQARLDFEDGFFDRYVAIHVLEHLPDLPSCVREAYRLLSKDRGRMLVVIPCEGGAAYSFARKISAERLYNRHFKGGYGWFISREHVNRPHEILAELDPYFTVEKKILFPLPFLPFIFSNLCMGLVLKPRPSLRRPGSEQYL
;
A
#
# COMPACT_ATOMS: atom_id res chain seq x y z
N MET A 1 -11.25 -4.13 -30.27
CA MET A 1 -10.77 -3.30 -29.17
C MET A 1 -10.34 -4.22 -28.06
N GLN A 2 -9.09 -4.14 -27.60
CA GLN A 2 -8.71 -4.81 -26.36
C GLN A 2 -9.49 -4.12 -25.21
N PRO A 3 -10.06 -4.88 -24.25
CA PRO A 3 -10.72 -4.27 -23.10
C PRO A 3 -9.72 -3.36 -22.36
N ALA A 4 -10.22 -2.22 -21.85
CA ALA A 4 -9.40 -1.33 -21.05
C ALA A 4 -8.79 -2.10 -19.87
N LYS A 5 -7.49 -1.91 -19.63
CA LYS A 5 -6.78 -2.57 -18.51
C LYS A 5 -7.36 -2.14 -17.15
N TRP A 6 -7.87 -0.92 -17.07
CA TRP A 6 -8.37 -0.28 -15.85
C TRP A 6 -9.77 0.33 -16.05
N PRO A 7 -10.62 0.41 -15.00
CA PRO A 7 -10.45 -0.33 -13.75
C PRO A 7 -10.59 -1.85 -13.94
N LYS A 8 -9.90 -2.64 -13.11
CA LYS A 8 -10.05 -4.10 -13.11
C LYS A 8 -11.42 -4.49 -12.56
N VAL A 9 -12.20 -5.19 -13.36
CA VAL A 9 -13.53 -5.65 -12.95
C VAL A 9 -13.38 -6.94 -12.14
N LEU A 10 -13.78 -6.88 -10.88
CA LEU A 10 -13.78 -8.04 -10.00
C LEU A 10 -15.19 -8.65 -9.93
N PRO A 11 -15.35 -9.97 -10.18
CA PRO A 11 -16.63 -10.63 -10.03
C PRO A 11 -17.19 -10.42 -8.62
N PRO A 12 -18.53 -10.26 -8.45
CA PRO A 12 -19.11 -10.13 -7.12
C PRO A 12 -18.84 -11.39 -6.29
N LEU A 13 -18.61 -11.20 -4.98
CA LEU A 13 -18.47 -12.31 -4.05
C LEU A 13 -19.83 -12.94 -3.75
N THR A 14 -19.85 -14.26 -3.63
CA THR A 14 -21.01 -14.92 -3.03
C THR A 14 -21.09 -14.58 -1.54
N PRO A 15 -22.27 -14.71 -0.89
CA PRO A 15 -22.39 -14.50 0.56
C PRO A 15 -21.46 -15.39 1.39
N GLU A 16 -21.14 -16.59 0.92
CA GLU A 16 -20.19 -17.49 1.58
C GLU A 16 -18.76 -16.97 1.45
N GLN A 17 -18.36 -16.52 0.25
CA GLN A 17 -17.04 -15.93 0.03
C GLN A 17 -16.83 -14.66 0.84
N THR A 18 -17.85 -13.81 0.97
CA THR A 18 -17.79 -12.62 1.82
C THR A 18 -17.52 -12.99 3.28
N ARG A 19 -18.32 -13.91 3.84
CA ARG A 19 -18.12 -14.38 5.23
C ARG A 19 -16.73 -15.00 5.43
N THR A 20 -16.27 -15.78 4.46
CA THR A 20 -14.94 -16.43 4.51
C THR A 20 -13.83 -15.39 4.46
N SER A 21 -13.93 -14.39 3.57
CA SER A 21 -12.97 -13.29 3.47
C SER A 21 -12.87 -12.52 4.78
N ASP A 22 -13.99 -12.09 5.35
CA ASP A 22 -14.03 -11.33 6.61
C ASP A 22 -13.44 -12.14 7.77
N ALA A 23 -13.81 -13.40 7.88
CA ALA A 23 -13.30 -14.30 8.93
C ALA A 23 -11.79 -14.55 8.78
N PHE A 24 -11.31 -14.73 7.55
CA PHE A 24 -9.87 -14.91 7.30
C PHE A 24 -9.09 -13.63 7.58
N MET A 25 -9.58 -12.47 7.14
CA MET A 25 -8.93 -11.19 7.40
C MET A 25 -8.78 -10.92 8.89
N LYS A 26 -9.82 -11.19 9.68
CA LYS A 26 -9.75 -11.10 11.15
C LYS A 26 -8.66 -12.00 11.72
N LEU A 27 -8.67 -13.28 11.35
CA LEU A 27 -7.68 -14.26 11.78
C LEU A 27 -6.26 -13.86 11.35
N TRP A 28 -6.10 -13.34 10.13
CA TRP A 28 -4.82 -12.91 9.58
C TRP A 28 -4.24 -11.72 10.35
N LEU A 29 -5.03 -10.68 10.60
CA LEU A 29 -4.63 -9.51 11.38
C LEU A 29 -4.18 -9.87 12.80
N GLU A 30 -4.84 -10.84 13.44
CA GLU A 30 -4.43 -11.34 14.76
C GLU A 30 -3.08 -12.08 14.75
N GLN A 31 -2.74 -12.73 13.62
CA GLN A 31 -1.51 -13.54 13.49
C GLN A 31 -0.29 -12.74 12.99
N LEU A 32 -0.52 -11.70 12.19
CA LEU A 32 0.53 -10.89 11.56
C LEU A 32 1.61 -10.41 12.55
N PRO A 33 1.27 -9.70 13.64
CA PRO A 33 2.27 -9.14 14.54
C PRO A 33 3.12 -10.20 15.25
N ARG A 34 2.54 -11.39 15.43
CA ARG A 34 3.20 -12.49 16.18
C ARG A 34 4.13 -13.31 15.30
N ARG A 35 3.74 -13.61 14.07
CA ARG A 35 4.44 -14.56 13.19
C ARG A 35 5.36 -13.89 12.17
N PHE A 36 5.06 -12.64 11.80
CA PHE A 36 5.75 -11.94 10.71
C PHE A 36 6.43 -10.66 11.15
N ARG A 37 6.83 -10.59 12.42
CA ARG A 37 7.42 -9.40 13.04
C ARG A 37 8.53 -8.74 12.20
N LEU A 38 9.40 -9.52 11.55
CA LEU A 38 10.48 -8.95 10.75
C LEU A 38 9.96 -8.24 9.50
N ILE A 39 8.95 -8.81 8.85
CA ILE A 39 8.30 -8.22 7.68
C ILE A 39 7.55 -6.97 8.10
N GLU A 40 6.74 -7.05 9.15
CA GLU A 40 6.01 -5.91 9.72
C GLU A 40 6.96 -4.77 10.14
N THR A 41 8.07 -5.14 10.78
CA THR A 41 9.13 -4.17 11.15
C THR A 41 9.72 -3.48 9.91
N PHE A 42 9.96 -4.21 8.82
CA PHE A 42 10.41 -3.61 7.57
C PHE A 42 9.32 -2.69 6.99
N ASN A 43 8.10 -3.20 6.84
CA ASN A 43 6.99 -2.50 6.21
C ASN A 43 6.75 -1.13 6.86
N HIS A 44 6.65 -1.08 8.18
CA HIS A 44 6.32 0.15 8.89
C HIS A 44 7.53 1.04 9.17
N ASN A 45 8.73 0.47 9.38
CA ASN A 45 9.93 1.29 9.55
C ASN A 45 10.48 1.86 8.24
N PHE A 46 10.11 1.31 7.08
CA PHE A 46 10.61 1.83 5.80
C PHE A 46 10.20 3.29 5.59
N PRO A 47 8.91 3.68 5.69
CA PRO A 47 8.53 5.07 5.60
C PRO A 47 9.16 5.95 6.67
N VAL A 48 9.23 5.50 7.92
CA VAL A 48 9.84 6.25 9.03
C VAL A 48 11.31 6.59 8.75
N LYS A 49 12.09 5.60 8.30
CA LYS A 49 13.54 5.75 8.04
C LYS A 49 13.86 6.56 6.79
N HIS A 50 12.94 6.62 5.83
CA HIS A 50 13.21 7.20 4.52
C HIS A 50 12.35 8.44 4.22
N SER A 51 11.57 8.91 5.18
CA SER A 51 10.91 10.20 5.12
C SER A 51 11.94 11.34 5.23
N HIS A 52 11.66 12.45 4.55
CA HIS A 52 12.45 13.67 4.73
C HIS A 52 12.21 14.22 6.16
N PRO A 53 13.25 14.56 6.92
CA PRO A 53 13.09 14.93 8.33
C PRO A 53 12.24 16.19 8.57
N GLY A 54 12.05 17.03 7.57
CA GLY A 54 11.29 18.28 7.66
C GLY A 54 9.86 18.20 7.10
N PHE A 55 9.28 17.02 6.92
CA PHE A 55 7.88 16.93 6.49
C PHE A 55 6.94 17.49 7.57
N ARG A 56 5.85 18.14 7.14
CA ARG A 56 4.86 18.77 8.03
C ARG A 56 3.49 18.10 7.94
N THR A 57 3.11 17.73 6.71
CA THR A 57 1.80 17.16 6.41
C THR A 57 1.94 15.77 5.83
N THR A 58 1.18 14.82 6.36
CA THR A 58 1.17 13.43 5.91
C THR A 58 -0.22 13.00 5.51
N ILE A 59 -0.32 12.27 4.42
CA ILE A 59 -1.46 11.44 4.11
C ILE A 59 -1.02 9.97 4.02
N GLU A 60 -1.69 9.11 4.76
CA GLU A 60 -1.56 7.65 4.67
C GLU A 60 -2.84 7.08 4.11
N ILE A 61 -2.76 6.34 3.01
CA ILE A 61 -3.89 5.62 2.43
C ILE A 61 -3.91 4.18 2.87
N GLY A 62 -5.12 3.61 3.04
CA GLY A 62 -5.29 2.25 3.54
C GLY A 62 -4.68 2.07 4.93
N ALA A 63 -4.95 3.00 5.83
CA ALA A 63 -4.29 3.06 7.14
C ALA A 63 -4.64 1.88 8.09
N GLY A 64 -5.58 1.01 7.69
CA GLY A 64 -5.95 -0.18 8.46
C GLY A 64 -6.46 0.15 9.86
N LEU A 65 -5.82 -0.41 10.87
CA LEU A 65 -6.09 -0.10 12.29
C LEU A 65 -5.10 0.93 12.87
N GLY A 66 -4.31 1.61 12.01
CA GLY A 66 -3.30 2.59 12.40
C GLY A 66 -1.99 1.95 12.86
N GLU A 67 -1.67 0.75 12.34
CA GLU A 67 -0.44 0.03 12.73
C GLU A 67 0.82 0.84 12.43
N HIS A 68 0.85 1.54 11.29
CA HIS A 68 2.00 2.35 10.90
C HIS A 68 2.23 3.52 11.87
N ILE A 69 1.16 4.15 12.35
CA ILE A 69 1.25 5.28 13.29
C ILE A 69 2.00 4.91 14.57
N LEU A 70 1.92 3.64 15.02
CA LEU A 70 2.66 3.14 16.18
C LEU A 70 4.18 3.13 16.00
N TYR A 71 4.68 3.11 14.76
CA TYR A 71 6.11 3.15 14.45
C TYR A 71 6.63 4.57 14.29
N GLU A 72 5.74 5.53 14.10
CA GLU A 72 6.08 6.93 13.90
C GLU A 72 6.55 7.60 15.20
N LYS A 73 7.42 8.59 15.05
CA LYS A 73 7.89 9.46 16.13
C LYS A 73 7.56 10.90 15.75
N LEU A 74 6.27 11.18 15.68
CA LEU A 74 5.74 12.46 15.24
C LEU A 74 5.89 13.53 16.33
N THR A 75 6.18 14.76 15.93
CA THR A 75 5.95 15.93 16.80
C THR A 75 4.44 16.17 16.93
N PRO A 76 3.97 16.89 17.96
CA PRO A 76 2.55 17.24 18.07
C PRO A 76 1.99 17.95 16.84
N GLU A 77 2.81 18.79 16.17
CA GLU A 77 2.44 19.45 14.92
C GLU A 77 2.27 18.46 13.78
N GLN A 78 3.19 17.51 13.64
CA GLN A 78 3.12 16.45 12.61
C GLN A 78 1.94 15.52 12.86
N GLU A 79 1.65 15.16 14.11
CA GLU A 79 0.50 14.32 14.47
C GLU A 79 -0.82 15.02 14.13
N GLY A 80 -0.97 16.29 14.47
CA GLY A 80 -2.15 17.11 14.14
C GLY A 80 -2.32 17.38 12.63
N ASN A 81 -1.26 17.12 11.82
CA ASN A 81 -1.27 17.22 10.36
C ASN A 81 -1.09 15.86 9.68
N TYR A 82 -1.40 14.79 10.37
CA TYR A 82 -1.46 13.44 9.85
C TYR A 82 -2.89 13.07 9.47
N TYR A 83 -3.09 12.70 8.22
CA TYR A 83 -4.39 12.33 7.65
C TYR A 83 -4.36 10.84 7.28
N ALA A 84 -5.13 10.04 7.99
CA ALA A 84 -5.29 8.62 7.73
C ALA A 84 -6.57 8.38 6.90
N VAL A 85 -6.42 7.84 5.70
CA VAL A 85 -7.54 7.49 4.81
C VAL A 85 -7.77 5.99 4.89
N GLU A 86 -8.97 5.57 5.30
CA GLU A 86 -9.35 4.17 5.38
C GLU A 86 -10.75 3.96 4.79
N LEU A 87 -10.89 2.91 3.98
CA LEU A 87 -12.15 2.60 3.29
C LEU A 87 -13.24 2.12 4.24
N ARG A 88 -12.86 1.34 5.25
CA ARG A 88 -13.79 0.66 6.16
C ARG A 88 -14.01 1.51 7.41
N GLU A 89 -15.26 1.94 7.62
CA GLU A 89 -15.62 2.77 8.80
C GLU A 89 -15.26 2.10 10.13
N THR A 90 -15.37 0.78 10.23
CA THR A 90 -15.00 0.04 11.45
C THR A 90 -13.51 0.21 11.80
N MET A 91 -12.63 0.18 10.80
CA MET A 91 -11.19 0.40 10.99
C MET A 91 -10.88 1.88 11.23
N ALA A 92 -11.50 2.78 10.47
CA ALA A 92 -11.37 4.22 10.65
C ALA A 92 -11.78 4.66 12.07
N SER A 93 -12.87 4.11 12.62
CA SER A 93 -13.30 4.37 14.00
C SER A 93 -12.26 3.91 15.02
N GLU A 94 -11.61 2.77 14.79
CA GLU A 94 -10.54 2.29 15.67
C GLU A 94 -9.33 3.23 15.66
N ILE A 95 -8.95 3.79 14.50
CA ILE A 95 -7.87 4.78 14.42
C ILE A 95 -8.26 6.04 15.23
N ARG A 96 -9.49 6.56 15.07
CA ARG A 96 -9.96 7.73 15.83
C ARG A 96 -9.89 7.51 17.34
N ASN A 97 -10.23 6.31 17.81
CA ASN A 97 -10.19 5.97 19.23
C ASN A 97 -8.76 5.90 19.77
N ARG A 98 -7.83 5.35 18.99
CA ARG A 98 -6.44 5.12 19.39
C ARG A 98 -5.55 6.34 19.24
N PHE A 99 -5.82 7.17 18.23
CA PHE A 99 -4.99 8.32 17.85
C PHE A 99 -5.85 9.58 17.70
N PRO A 100 -6.29 10.18 18.82
CA PRO A 100 -7.27 11.27 18.80
C PRO A 100 -6.78 12.55 18.11
N ASN A 101 -5.47 12.72 17.94
CA ASN A 101 -4.89 13.89 17.26
C ASN A 101 -4.74 13.67 15.74
N VAL A 102 -4.85 12.43 15.26
CA VAL A 102 -4.78 12.09 13.84
C VAL A 102 -6.13 12.37 13.17
N LYS A 103 -6.10 12.99 12.00
CA LYS A 103 -7.30 13.26 11.21
C LYS A 103 -7.66 12.05 10.37
N VAL A 104 -8.80 11.43 10.65
CA VAL A 104 -9.22 10.19 9.98
C VAL A 104 -10.34 10.46 8.99
N ILE A 105 -10.11 10.07 7.74
CA ILE A 105 -11.05 10.18 6.62
C ILE A 105 -11.51 8.78 6.24
N THR A 106 -12.82 8.53 6.36
CA THR A 106 -13.41 7.32 5.79
C THR A 106 -13.72 7.55 4.33
N GLY A 107 -13.04 6.84 3.44
CA GLY A 107 -13.21 7.04 2.00
C GLY A 107 -12.33 6.16 1.14
N ASP A 108 -12.63 6.17 -0.16
CA ASP A 108 -11.87 5.45 -1.17
C ASP A 108 -10.71 6.31 -1.67
N CYS A 109 -9.48 5.83 -1.51
CA CYS A 109 -8.27 6.50 -1.99
C CYS A 109 -8.16 6.55 -3.53
N GLN A 110 -9.03 5.86 -4.25
CA GLN A 110 -9.15 5.93 -5.71
C GLN A 110 -10.03 7.10 -6.16
N ALA A 111 -10.81 7.67 -5.25
CA ALA A 111 -11.62 8.86 -5.50
C ALA A 111 -10.81 10.14 -5.27
N ARG A 112 -11.34 11.26 -5.81
CA ARG A 112 -10.78 12.58 -5.50
C ARG A 112 -11.05 12.94 -4.04
N LEU A 113 -9.99 13.23 -3.29
CA LEU A 113 -10.06 13.69 -1.92
C LEU A 113 -10.17 15.23 -1.86
N ASP A 114 -10.84 15.75 -0.83
CA ASP A 114 -11.09 17.18 -0.67
C ASP A 114 -9.88 17.91 -0.06
N PHE A 115 -8.82 18.01 -0.86
CA PHE A 115 -7.61 18.76 -0.56
C PHE A 115 -7.15 19.52 -1.79
N GLU A 116 -6.44 20.61 -1.55
CA GLU A 116 -5.75 21.37 -2.59
C GLU A 116 -4.60 20.58 -3.21
N ASP A 117 -4.25 20.93 -4.45
CA ASP A 117 -3.12 20.35 -5.14
C ASP A 117 -1.81 20.71 -4.41
N GLY A 118 -0.97 19.70 -4.19
CA GLY A 118 0.33 19.89 -3.56
C GLY A 118 0.29 20.13 -2.03
N PHE A 119 -0.83 19.82 -1.39
CA PHE A 119 -1.01 20.06 0.05
C PHE A 119 -0.06 19.22 0.93
N PHE A 120 0.25 18.00 0.53
CA PHE A 120 1.02 17.06 1.34
C PHE A 120 2.51 17.04 1.01
N ASP A 121 3.34 16.99 2.05
CA ASP A 121 4.77 16.75 1.94
C ASP A 121 5.11 15.26 1.90
N ARG A 122 4.25 14.42 2.49
CA ARG A 122 4.46 12.98 2.62
C ARG A 122 3.17 12.21 2.29
N TYR A 123 3.30 11.20 1.43
CA TYR A 123 2.24 10.26 1.08
C TYR A 123 2.73 8.85 1.40
N VAL A 124 2.00 8.13 2.22
CA VAL A 124 2.36 6.77 2.68
C VAL A 124 1.34 5.77 2.15
N ALA A 125 1.83 4.67 1.58
CA ALA A 125 1.02 3.55 1.12
C ALA A 125 1.76 2.23 1.42
N ILE A 126 1.27 1.48 2.40
CA ILE A 126 1.87 0.22 2.84
C ILE A 126 0.89 -0.91 2.55
N HIS A 127 1.24 -1.78 1.61
CA HIS A 127 0.37 -2.89 1.18
C HIS A 127 -1.05 -2.45 0.80
N VAL A 128 -1.15 -1.43 -0.07
CA VAL A 128 -2.42 -0.89 -0.56
C VAL A 128 -2.53 -1.01 -2.09
N LEU A 129 -1.48 -0.62 -2.82
CA LEU A 129 -1.53 -0.47 -4.28
C LEU A 129 -1.82 -1.80 -5.00
N GLU A 130 -1.46 -2.92 -4.41
CA GLU A 130 -1.78 -4.26 -4.93
C GLU A 130 -3.27 -4.61 -4.89
N HIS A 131 -4.04 -3.91 -4.05
CA HIS A 131 -5.46 -4.17 -3.84
C HIS A 131 -6.39 -3.30 -4.71
N LEU A 132 -5.87 -2.24 -5.35
CA LEU A 132 -6.70 -1.20 -5.98
C LEU A 132 -7.17 -1.58 -7.40
N PRO A 133 -8.46 -1.78 -7.64
CA PRO A 133 -8.98 -2.04 -8.98
C PRO A 133 -8.74 -0.88 -9.96
N ASP A 134 -8.82 0.36 -9.51
CA ASP A 134 -8.49 1.57 -10.30
C ASP A 134 -7.18 2.21 -9.80
N LEU A 135 -6.10 1.45 -9.88
CA LEU A 135 -4.76 1.92 -9.53
C LEU A 135 -4.37 3.25 -10.20
N PRO A 136 -4.64 3.49 -11.51
CA PRO A 136 -4.31 4.77 -12.13
C PRO A 136 -4.99 5.98 -11.49
N SER A 137 -6.22 5.86 -11.02
CA SER A 137 -6.92 6.95 -10.33
C SER A 137 -6.26 7.29 -9.00
N CYS A 138 -5.89 6.28 -8.21
CA CYS A 138 -5.12 6.48 -6.97
C CYS A 138 -3.75 7.13 -7.23
N VAL A 139 -3.03 6.68 -8.25
CA VAL A 139 -1.70 7.22 -8.60
C VAL A 139 -1.80 8.69 -9.07
N ARG A 140 -2.80 9.03 -9.88
CA ARG A 140 -3.06 10.42 -10.30
C ARG A 140 -3.40 11.31 -9.10
N GLU A 141 -4.21 10.80 -8.19
CA GLU A 141 -4.59 11.52 -6.97
C GLU A 141 -3.38 11.72 -6.03
N ALA A 142 -2.57 10.71 -5.83
CA ALA A 142 -1.32 10.82 -5.08
C ALA A 142 -0.39 11.89 -5.68
N TYR A 143 -0.25 11.90 -7.02
CA TYR A 143 0.54 12.92 -7.71
C TYR A 143 -0.07 14.32 -7.53
N ARG A 144 -1.38 14.48 -7.62
CA ARG A 144 -2.07 15.76 -7.40
C ARG A 144 -1.84 16.28 -5.98
N LEU A 145 -2.03 15.43 -4.99
CA LEU A 145 -1.96 15.77 -3.57
C LEU A 145 -0.56 16.12 -3.08
N LEU A 146 0.49 15.54 -3.69
CA LEU A 146 1.86 15.77 -3.27
C LEU A 146 2.45 17.06 -3.81
N SER A 147 3.12 17.81 -2.92
CA SER A 147 3.98 18.95 -3.28
C SER A 147 5.03 18.52 -4.30
N LYS A 148 5.14 19.25 -5.41
CA LYS A 148 6.10 18.92 -6.48
C LYS A 148 7.54 19.17 -6.08
N ASP A 149 7.76 20.08 -5.14
CA ASP A 149 9.10 20.44 -4.69
C ASP A 149 9.58 19.56 -3.53
N ARG A 150 8.75 19.41 -2.50
CA ARG A 150 9.11 18.76 -1.23
C ARG A 150 8.52 17.37 -1.07
N GLY A 151 7.45 17.07 -1.80
CA GLY A 151 6.66 15.85 -1.62
C GLY A 151 7.46 14.58 -1.87
N ARG A 152 7.22 13.57 -1.04
CA ARG A 152 7.70 12.20 -1.23
C ARG A 152 6.56 11.21 -1.00
N MET A 153 6.47 10.26 -1.91
CA MET A 153 5.59 9.09 -1.74
C MET A 153 6.45 7.90 -1.26
N LEU A 154 6.08 7.35 -0.11
CA LEU A 154 6.69 6.18 0.51
C LEU A 154 5.76 5.01 0.29
N VAL A 155 6.22 4.02 -0.45
CA VAL A 155 5.42 2.86 -0.83
C VAL A 155 6.10 1.59 -0.37
N VAL A 156 5.32 0.67 0.20
CA VAL A 156 5.75 -0.72 0.40
C VAL A 156 4.76 -1.64 -0.27
N ILE A 157 5.26 -2.51 -1.16
CA ILE A 157 4.45 -3.50 -1.88
C ILE A 157 5.06 -4.89 -1.76
N PRO A 158 4.25 -5.97 -1.86
CA PRO A 158 4.74 -7.34 -1.88
C PRO A 158 5.49 -7.63 -3.18
N CYS A 159 6.52 -8.47 -3.14
CA CYS A 159 7.22 -9.00 -4.30
C CYS A 159 6.42 -10.16 -4.96
N GLU A 160 5.13 -9.96 -5.18
CA GLU A 160 4.24 -10.98 -5.71
C GLU A 160 4.65 -11.46 -7.10
N GLY A 161 4.56 -12.77 -7.32
CA GLY A 161 5.07 -13.44 -8.53
C GLY A 161 6.52 -13.91 -8.39
N GLY A 162 7.26 -13.45 -7.37
CA GLY A 162 8.58 -13.97 -7.02
C GLY A 162 8.50 -15.32 -6.31
N ALA A 163 9.56 -16.17 -6.47
CA ALA A 163 9.58 -17.50 -5.85
C ALA A 163 9.62 -17.41 -4.32
N ALA A 164 10.43 -16.49 -3.77
CA ALA A 164 10.53 -16.30 -2.32
C ALA A 164 9.19 -15.91 -1.72
N TYR A 165 8.49 -14.94 -2.32
CA TYR A 165 7.16 -14.51 -1.88
C TYR A 165 6.13 -15.64 -2.01
N SER A 166 6.11 -16.36 -3.14
CA SER A 166 5.18 -17.46 -3.38
C SER A 166 5.38 -18.59 -2.37
N PHE A 167 6.62 -18.92 -2.06
CA PHE A 167 6.96 -19.91 -1.06
C PHE A 167 6.53 -19.46 0.35
N ALA A 168 6.89 -18.23 0.74
CA ALA A 168 6.51 -17.67 2.05
C ALA A 168 4.99 -17.66 2.23
N ARG A 169 4.22 -17.23 1.21
CA ARG A 169 2.77 -17.25 1.21
C ARG A 169 2.19 -18.66 1.39
N LYS A 170 2.76 -19.64 0.67
CA LYS A 170 2.31 -21.04 0.72
C LYS A 170 2.44 -21.65 2.12
N ILE A 171 3.56 -21.39 2.80
CA ILE A 171 3.79 -21.93 4.16
C ILE A 171 3.13 -21.11 5.26
N SER A 172 2.62 -19.92 4.96
CA SER A 172 2.01 -18.98 5.92
C SER A 172 0.52 -18.78 5.68
N ALA A 173 0.14 -17.76 4.92
CA ALA A 173 -1.26 -17.34 4.70
C ALA A 173 -2.10 -18.46 4.08
N GLU A 174 -1.61 -19.11 3.04
CA GLU A 174 -2.31 -20.20 2.36
C GLU A 174 -2.50 -21.41 3.29
N ARG A 175 -1.45 -21.77 4.06
CA ARG A 175 -1.55 -22.85 5.05
C ARG A 175 -2.52 -22.51 6.17
N LEU A 176 -2.52 -21.25 6.63
CA LEU A 176 -3.47 -20.78 7.66
C LEU A 176 -4.90 -20.83 7.12
N TYR A 177 -5.12 -20.32 5.92
CA TYR A 177 -6.42 -20.36 5.26
C TYR A 177 -6.96 -21.79 5.11
N ASN A 178 -6.16 -22.68 4.52
CA ASN A 178 -6.57 -24.07 4.24
C ASN A 178 -6.82 -24.91 5.50
N ARG A 179 -6.35 -24.47 6.69
CA ARG A 179 -6.65 -25.11 7.97
C ARG A 179 -8.04 -24.76 8.51
N HIS A 180 -8.56 -23.58 8.19
CA HIS A 180 -9.78 -23.04 8.78
C HIS A 180 -10.94 -22.95 7.79
N PHE A 181 -10.63 -22.88 6.49
CA PHE A 181 -11.63 -22.64 5.44
C PHE A 181 -11.52 -23.68 4.32
N LYS A 182 -12.67 -23.94 3.68
CA LYS A 182 -12.78 -24.80 2.49
C LYS A 182 -12.74 -23.94 1.22
N GLY A 183 -12.54 -24.58 0.06
CA GLY A 183 -12.65 -23.92 -1.25
C GLY A 183 -11.35 -23.40 -1.82
N GLY A 184 -10.22 -23.64 -1.13
CA GLY A 184 -8.88 -23.26 -1.61
C GLY A 184 -8.57 -21.75 -1.46
N TYR A 185 -7.30 -21.42 -1.33
CA TYR A 185 -6.83 -20.03 -1.12
C TYR A 185 -6.76 -19.20 -2.41
N GLY A 186 -6.73 -19.87 -3.57
CA GLY A 186 -6.45 -19.19 -4.85
C GLY A 186 -7.44 -18.10 -5.22
N TRP A 187 -8.74 -18.30 -5.02
CA TRP A 187 -9.76 -17.29 -5.31
C TRP A 187 -9.61 -16.06 -4.41
N PHE A 188 -9.29 -16.29 -3.13
CA PHE A 188 -9.11 -15.22 -2.15
C PHE A 188 -7.95 -14.30 -2.56
N ILE A 189 -6.75 -14.88 -2.77
CA ILE A 189 -5.57 -14.07 -3.10
C ILE A 189 -5.69 -13.36 -4.46
N SER A 190 -6.31 -13.98 -5.46
CA SER A 190 -6.51 -13.33 -6.76
C SER A 190 -7.52 -12.19 -6.70
N ARG A 191 -8.35 -12.15 -5.67
CA ARG A 191 -9.27 -11.06 -5.40
C ARG A 191 -8.62 -9.95 -4.60
N GLU A 192 -7.79 -10.31 -3.63
CA GLU A 192 -7.09 -9.32 -2.79
C GLU A 192 -5.94 -8.67 -3.55
N HIS A 193 -5.08 -9.44 -4.19
CA HIS A 193 -3.93 -8.91 -4.93
C HIS A 193 -4.22 -8.85 -6.43
N VAL A 194 -4.88 -7.76 -6.83
CA VAL A 194 -5.26 -7.54 -8.23
C VAL A 194 -4.12 -6.96 -9.06
N ASN A 195 -3.14 -6.30 -8.44
CA ASN A 195 -2.02 -5.66 -9.12
C ASN A 195 -0.69 -6.31 -8.76
N ARG A 196 0.09 -6.63 -9.79
CA ARG A 196 1.45 -7.14 -9.62
C ARG A 196 2.47 -6.00 -9.54
N PRO A 197 3.66 -6.23 -8.94
CA PRO A 197 4.69 -5.18 -8.79
C PRO A 197 5.04 -4.45 -10.09
N HIS A 198 5.15 -5.16 -11.22
CA HIS A 198 5.48 -4.55 -12.50
C HIS A 198 4.35 -3.63 -13.02
N GLU A 199 3.08 -3.96 -12.73
CA GLU A 199 1.95 -3.10 -13.08
C GLU A 199 1.95 -1.83 -12.23
N ILE A 200 2.21 -1.97 -10.92
CA ILE A 200 2.30 -0.84 -10.00
C ILE A 200 3.44 0.10 -10.41
N LEU A 201 4.62 -0.45 -10.69
CA LEU A 201 5.77 0.35 -11.15
C LEU A 201 5.49 1.07 -12.47
N ALA A 202 4.82 0.40 -13.42
CA ALA A 202 4.46 1.00 -14.71
C ALA A 202 3.46 2.16 -14.57
N GLU A 203 2.49 2.06 -13.63
CA GLU A 203 1.55 3.15 -13.38
C GLU A 203 2.18 4.32 -12.60
N LEU A 204 3.18 4.06 -11.77
CA LEU A 204 3.91 5.11 -11.02
C LEU A 204 4.89 5.89 -11.91
N ASP A 205 5.54 5.25 -12.89
CA ASP A 205 6.62 5.86 -13.68
C ASP A 205 6.26 7.17 -14.41
N PRO A 206 5.07 7.37 -15.00
CA PRO A 206 4.71 8.64 -15.63
C PRO A 206 4.69 9.84 -14.68
N TYR A 207 4.43 9.60 -13.40
CA TYR A 207 4.18 10.60 -12.37
C TYR A 207 5.36 10.81 -11.42
N PHE A 208 6.16 9.77 -11.19
CA PHE A 208 7.18 9.76 -10.15
C PHE A 208 8.54 9.29 -10.66
N THR A 209 9.58 9.79 -10.02
CA THR A 209 10.95 9.28 -10.16
C THR A 209 11.28 8.46 -8.91
N VAL A 210 11.83 7.27 -9.08
CA VAL A 210 12.31 6.44 -7.97
C VAL A 210 13.63 7.01 -7.45
N GLU A 211 13.63 7.57 -6.23
CA GLU A 211 14.85 8.03 -5.56
C GLU A 211 15.54 6.90 -4.80
N LYS A 212 14.76 5.96 -4.27
CA LYS A 212 15.29 4.80 -3.56
C LYS A 212 14.39 3.59 -3.75
N LYS A 213 15.02 2.42 -3.93
CA LYS A 213 14.36 1.12 -3.92
C LYS A 213 15.12 0.18 -3.00
N ILE A 214 14.44 -0.41 -2.02
CA ILE A 214 15.01 -1.38 -1.09
C ILE A 214 14.14 -2.63 -1.12
N LEU A 215 14.80 -3.77 -1.32
CA LEU A 215 14.17 -5.08 -1.29
C LEU A 215 14.42 -5.76 0.06
N PHE A 216 13.46 -6.51 0.57
CA PHE A 216 13.56 -7.21 1.83
C PHE A 216 13.21 -8.70 1.63
N PRO A 217 13.96 -9.65 2.24
CA PRO A 217 15.03 -9.45 3.23
C PRO A 217 16.45 -9.29 2.64
N LEU A 218 16.62 -9.39 1.32
CA LEU A 218 17.93 -9.43 0.67
C LEU A 218 18.17 -8.16 -0.18
N PRO A 219 18.49 -6.99 0.44
CA PRO A 219 18.59 -5.72 -0.28
C PRO A 219 19.75 -5.68 -1.29
N PHE A 220 20.75 -6.55 -1.13
CA PHE A 220 21.88 -6.69 -2.07
C PHE A 220 21.55 -7.54 -3.30
N LEU A 221 20.40 -8.25 -3.31
CA LEU A 221 19.88 -8.97 -4.47
C LEU A 221 18.75 -8.15 -5.11
N PRO A 222 18.99 -7.47 -6.24
CA PRO A 222 18.03 -6.51 -6.81
C PRO A 222 16.84 -7.18 -7.51
N PHE A 223 16.58 -8.46 -7.22
CA PHE A 223 15.54 -9.25 -7.88
C PHE A 223 14.32 -9.42 -7.00
N ILE A 224 13.13 -9.11 -7.55
CA ILE A 224 11.83 -9.40 -6.94
C ILE A 224 11.69 -10.90 -6.62
N PHE A 225 12.29 -11.75 -7.48
CA PHE A 225 12.24 -13.21 -7.35
C PHE A 225 12.73 -13.74 -5.98
N SER A 226 13.73 -13.10 -5.38
CA SER A 226 14.38 -13.54 -4.13
C SER A 226 13.91 -12.78 -2.89
N ASN A 227 12.98 -11.84 -3.04
CA ASN A 227 12.55 -10.96 -1.96
C ASN A 227 11.04 -11.09 -1.66
N LEU A 228 10.64 -10.57 -0.50
CA LEU A 228 9.26 -10.63 0.00
C LEU A 228 8.53 -9.32 -0.20
N CYS A 229 9.20 -8.20 0.09
CA CYS A 229 8.65 -6.86 -0.02
C CYS A 229 9.63 -5.92 -0.70
N MET A 230 9.09 -4.85 -1.28
CA MET A 230 9.83 -3.78 -1.91
C MET A 230 9.36 -2.44 -1.34
N GLY A 231 10.29 -1.68 -0.76
CA GLY A 231 10.08 -0.30 -0.35
C GLY A 231 10.59 0.67 -1.41
N LEU A 232 9.80 1.69 -1.71
CA LEU A 232 10.09 2.73 -2.69
C LEU A 232 9.98 4.11 -2.07
N VAL A 233 10.96 4.97 -2.34
CA VAL A 233 10.87 6.42 -2.13
C VAL A 233 10.75 7.06 -3.50
N LEU A 234 9.64 7.76 -3.71
CA LEU A 234 9.25 8.33 -4.99
C LEU A 234 9.13 9.85 -4.87
N LYS A 235 9.73 10.55 -5.84
CA LYS A 235 9.60 12.00 -5.98
C LYS A 235 8.64 12.32 -7.10
N PRO A 236 7.65 13.22 -6.90
CA PRO A 236 6.82 13.70 -7.99
C PRO A 236 7.66 14.33 -9.10
N ARG A 237 7.38 14.00 -10.36
CA ARG A 237 8.01 14.64 -11.51
C ARG A 237 7.51 16.09 -11.64
N PRO A 238 8.35 17.04 -12.01
CA PRO A 238 7.92 18.43 -12.25
C PRO A 238 6.90 18.54 -13.39
N SER A 239 6.98 17.64 -14.38
CA SER A 239 6.04 17.50 -15.49
C SER A 239 5.79 16.02 -15.77
N LEU A 240 4.60 15.72 -16.27
CA LEU A 240 4.24 14.33 -16.60
C LEU A 240 5.09 13.80 -17.75
N ARG A 241 5.57 12.56 -17.62
CA ARG A 241 6.23 11.86 -18.71
C ARG A 241 5.18 11.33 -19.67
N ARG A 242 5.37 11.56 -20.98
CA ARG A 242 4.48 10.96 -21.97
C ARG A 242 4.65 9.44 -21.97
N PRO A 243 3.56 8.66 -21.94
CA PRO A 243 3.65 7.21 -22.08
C PRO A 243 4.39 6.84 -23.38
N GLY A 244 5.41 6.01 -23.31
CA GLY A 244 6.15 5.51 -24.47
C GLY A 244 7.49 6.18 -24.80
N SER A 245 7.96 7.14 -24.02
CA SER A 245 9.31 7.68 -24.16
C SER A 245 10.28 6.92 -23.23
N GLU A 246 11.02 6.01 -23.85
CA GLU A 246 12.21 5.30 -23.37
C GLU A 246 12.11 4.01 -22.58
N GLN A 247 13.00 3.20 -23.03
CA GLN A 247 13.52 1.88 -22.75
C GLN A 247 13.80 1.61 -21.26
N TYR A 248 13.44 0.43 -20.87
CA TYR A 248 13.86 -0.24 -19.66
C TYR A 248 15.40 -0.36 -19.64
N LEU A 249 16.05 0.32 -18.68
CA LEU A 249 17.37 -0.01 -18.20
C LEU A 249 17.27 -0.85 -16.92
#